data_9f624da03d98fc7258c2120c11877e1e
#
_entry.id   9f624da03d98fc7258c2120c11877e1e
#
_cell.length_a   1.000
_cell.length_b   1.000
_cell.length_c   1.000
_cell.angle_alpha   90.00
_cell.angle_beta   90.00
_cell.angle_gamma   90.00
#
_symmetry.space_group_name_H-M   'P 1'
#
loop_
_entity.id
_entity.type
_entity.pdbx_description
1 polymer ?
#
loop_
_entity_poly.entity_id
_entity_poly.type
_entity_poly.pdbx_seq_one_letter_code
_entity_poly.pdbx_strand_id
1 'polypeptide(L)'
;MITRSNEKDPRTIHAQAIKSSATQKSVYNNLITLYSKSDSNADLFLSYAHRVFQFQIPKPTVASWTSLISAFGNTPSSLTHFISMLRHPALPTQRTLAVLFKTCAYIGAFSFGLQLHAVSAKLSLATHPFSGSALVSFYSKNGFFADARKVFDEMLHWDEVSFASLIVGLAQNSRPVDALSCFATMLAFNVRSTAYSVSGTVCAAARIMGLEQCRILHCHSIVTGLDQDLIVRTSLINGYGKCGLVSDAREVFDELLLCMNVVGWNAMMAGYAQQGDSMLVLSLLRLMNGRGLFPDEYSFLAVLTSLVNAGLVDETEKWLKKMKTEYGVEPTIEHFACLVTALGGAGRLEDAQKLAATMPFLPDAALRRLLLTSCATHGSLDIAHTFNNKLKALNPYDETVNIGSCDKSADMSTALVDGTVKKIAGKSWVEHRGKTHVFLDGDQSHQINNEVHKMLAELIAKIEEHGYGAALHINSGDIEETGTNEGAGYHSLKLALSFAVVSGAARPPGKLIRIMKNLRICKDCHESFKLFCMVLDREIIVRDVNKYHRFLYGRCSCGDNW
;
A
#
# COMPACT_ATOMS: atom_id res chain seq x y z
N MET A 1 -37.94 -1.65 23.18
CA MET A 1 -37.87 -0.19 23.09
C MET A 1 -36.75 0.38 23.95
N ILE A 2 -35.48 0.08 23.66
CA ILE A 2 -34.29 0.76 24.20
C ILE A 2 -33.27 0.77 23.04
N THR A 3 -33.57 1.52 21.98
CA THR A 3 -32.68 1.76 20.87
C THR A 3 -32.84 3.22 20.47
N ARG A 4 -31.78 3.97 20.58
CA ARG A 4 -31.61 5.40 20.30
C ARG A 4 -31.78 6.31 21.52
N SER A 5 -30.78 6.36 22.36
CA SER A 5 -30.45 7.54 23.14
C SER A 5 -28.96 7.61 23.36
N ASN A 6 -28.38 8.70 22.90
CA ASN A 6 -27.10 9.29 23.26
C ASN A 6 -26.46 8.65 24.49
N GLU A 7 -25.20 8.21 24.32
CA GLU A 7 -24.07 8.15 25.29
C GLU A 7 -24.44 8.26 26.76
N LYS A 8 -25.24 7.34 27.27
CA LYS A 8 -25.35 7.18 28.72
C LYS A 8 -24.12 6.39 29.18
N ASP A 9 -23.35 7.00 30.08
CA ASP A 9 -22.21 6.32 30.74
C ASP A 9 -22.64 4.90 31.15
N PRO A 10 -21.89 3.86 30.70
CA PRO A 10 -22.20 2.46 31.03
C PRO A 10 -22.39 2.20 32.53
N ARG A 11 -21.76 3.00 33.40
CA ARG A 11 -21.90 2.95 34.85
C ARG A 11 -23.28 3.30 35.32
N THR A 12 -23.95 4.25 34.67
CA THR A 12 -25.33 4.63 35.03
C THR A 12 -26.33 3.53 34.69
N ILE A 13 -26.14 2.89 33.51
CA ILE A 13 -26.95 1.75 33.09
C ILE A 13 -26.73 0.56 34.02
N HIS A 14 -25.49 0.32 34.44
CA HIS A 14 -25.15 -0.74 35.39
C HIS A 14 -25.80 -0.51 36.76
N ALA A 15 -25.73 0.72 37.28
CA ALA A 15 -26.39 1.06 38.54
C ALA A 15 -27.93 0.89 38.46
N GLN A 16 -28.55 1.21 37.34
CA GLN A 16 -29.99 0.96 37.11
C GLN A 16 -30.31 -0.54 37.05
N ALA A 17 -29.48 -1.33 36.37
CA ALA A 17 -29.64 -2.79 36.31
C ALA A 17 -29.54 -3.45 37.70
N ILE A 18 -28.62 -2.98 38.54
CA ILE A 18 -28.50 -3.45 39.94
C ILE A 18 -29.75 -3.04 40.76
N LYS A 19 -30.18 -1.76 40.68
CA LYS A 19 -31.36 -1.26 41.41
C LYS A 19 -32.64 -1.96 41.02
N SER A 20 -32.80 -2.33 39.74
CA SER A 20 -33.96 -3.05 39.23
C SER A 20 -33.91 -4.56 39.50
N SER A 21 -32.89 -5.04 40.18
CA SER A 21 -32.65 -6.48 40.42
C SER A 21 -32.76 -7.31 39.12
N ALA A 22 -32.17 -6.79 38.02
CA ALA A 22 -32.27 -7.41 36.71
C ALA A 22 -31.69 -8.82 36.77
N THR A 23 -32.48 -9.84 36.53
CA THR A 23 -32.06 -11.25 36.52
C THR A 23 -31.71 -11.75 35.10
N GLN A 24 -32.01 -10.94 34.10
CA GLN A 24 -31.82 -11.32 32.70
C GLN A 24 -30.36 -11.22 32.29
N LYS A 25 -29.74 -12.37 31.95
CA LYS A 25 -28.33 -12.46 31.44
C LYS A 25 -28.08 -11.58 30.21
N SER A 26 -29.09 -11.33 29.40
CA SER A 26 -29.00 -10.44 28.23
C SER A 26 -28.65 -8.99 28.59
N VAL A 27 -29.15 -8.49 29.72
CA VAL A 27 -28.81 -7.15 30.22
C VAL A 27 -27.33 -7.05 30.55
N TYR A 28 -26.79 -8.02 31.25
CA TYR A 28 -25.37 -8.05 31.63
C TYR A 28 -24.45 -8.30 30.42
N ASN A 29 -24.87 -9.11 29.45
CA ASN A 29 -24.14 -9.29 28.20
C ASN A 29 -24.05 -7.97 27.42
N ASN A 30 -25.16 -7.19 27.37
CA ASN A 30 -25.17 -5.87 26.76
C ASN A 30 -24.27 -4.88 27.52
N LEU A 31 -24.26 -4.92 28.85
CA LEU A 31 -23.37 -4.09 29.68
C LEU A 31 -21.89 -4.38 29.40
N ILE A 32 -21.50 -5.65 29.28
CA ILE A 32 -20.15 -6.04 28.90
C ILE A 32 -19.78 -5.37 27.55
N THR A 33 -20.68 -5.43 26.56
CA THR A 33 -20.48 -4.82 25.25
C THR A 33 -20.42 -3.28 25.30
N LEU A 34 -21.22 -2.64 26.18
CA LEU A 34 -21.20 -1.18 26.36
C LEU A 34 -19.90 -0.72 27.02
N TYR A 35 -19.42 -1.46 28.04
CA TYR A 35 -18.13 -1.16 28.66
C TYR A 35 -16.96 -1.26 27.65
N SER A 36 -16.99 -2.22 26.73
CA SER A 36 -15.93 -2.39 25.73
C SER A 36 -15.90 -1.29 24.66
N LYS A 37 -16.98 -0.52 24.49
CA LYS A 37 -17.08 0.57 23.48
C LYS A 37 -16.78 1.95 24.04
N SER A 38 -16.47 2.07 25.32
CA SER A 38 -16.24 3.36 25.97
C SER A 38 -14.77 3.77 25.87
N ASP A 39 -14.49 4.86 25.16
CA ASP A 39 -13.14 5.31 24.82
C ASP A 39 -12.38 6.00 25.96
N SER A 40 -13.04 6.38 27.06
CA SER A 40 -12.48 7.29 28.06
C SER A 40 -11.51 6.68 29.07
N ASN A 41 -11.30 5.37 29.11
CA ASN A 41 -10.30 4.67 29.93
C ASN A 41 -10.38 3.14 29.66
N ALA A 42 -9.85 2.70 28.54
CA ALA A 42 -10.06 1.35 28.00
C ALA A 42 -9.77 0.23 29.03
N ASP A 43 -8.66 0.29 29.76
CA ASP A 43 -8.27 -0.72 30.73
C ASP A 43 -9.21 -0.79 31.94
N LEU A 44 -9.67 0.37 32.43
CA LEU A 44 -10.61 0.45 33.53
C LEU A 44 -11.96 -0.14 33.16
N PHE A 45 -12.46 0.20 31.97
CA PHE A 45 -13.74 -0.29 31.49
C PHE A 45 -13.69 -1.81 31.16
N LEU A 46 -12.61 -2.30 30.63
CA LEU A 46 -12.38 -3.75 30.46
C LEU A 46 -12.36 -4.49 31.80
N SER A 47 -11.78 -3.88 32.85
CA SER A 47 -11.85 -4.46 34.20
C SER A 47 -13.29 -4.53 34.74
N TYR A 48 -14.10 -3.51 34.47
CA TYR A 48 -15.54 -3.55 34.81
C TYR A 48 -16.29 -4.62 34.01
N ALA A 49 -16.04 -4.75 32.71
CA ALA A 49 -16.64 -5.80 31.90
C ALA A 49 -16.33 -7.20 32.46
N HIS A 50 -15.07 -7.44 32.87
CA HIS A 50 -14.66 -8.69 33.50
C HIS A 50 -15.36 -8.93 34.83
N ARG A 51 -15.46 -7.89 35.70
CA ARG A 51 -16.16 -7.97 36.98
C ARG A 51 -17.66 -8.25 36.81
N VAL A 52 -18.32 -7.61 35.83
CA VAL A 52 -19.73 -7.90 35.51
C VAL A 52 -19.90 -9.35 35.12
N PHE A 53 -19.02 -9.88 34.28
CA PHE A 53 -19.06 -11.29 33.89
C PHE A 53 -18.88 -12.23 35.10
N GLN A 54 -17.89 -11.94 35.95
CA GLN A 54 -17.53 -12.81 37.10
C GLN A 54 -18.57 -12.83 38.20
N PHE A 55 -19.14 -11.66 38.56
CA PHE A 55 -20.01 -11.52 39.72
C PHE A 55 -21.50 -11.48 39.41
N GLN A 56 -21.89 -11.03 38.21
CA GLN A 56 -23.32 -10.88 37.86
C GLN A 56 -23.84 -12.03 36.98
N ILE A 57 -22.95 -12.92 36.47
CA ILE A 57 -23.34 -14.03 35.60
C ILE A 57 -22.86 -15.36 36.22
N PRO A 58 -23.56 -15.90 37.21
CA PRO A 58 -23.09 -17.10 37.95
C PRO A 58 -23.02 -18.38 37.10
N LYS A 59 -23.81 -18.46 36.02
CA LYS A 59 -23.79 -19.53 35.02
C LYS A 59 -23.69 -18.92 33.61
N PRO A 60 -22.47 -18.64 33.15
CA PRO A 60 -22.27 -18.03 31.84
C PRO A 60 -22.79 -18.90 30.69
N THR A 61 -23.49 -18.29 29.77
CA THR A 61 -23.92 -18.92 28.51
C THR A 61 -22.87 -18.70 27.43
N VAL A 62 -23.00 -19.39 26.30
CA VAL A 62 -22.16 -19.15 25.10
C VAL A 62 -22.19 -17.67 24.69
N ALA A 63 -23.39 -17.02 24.77
CA ALA A 63 -23.52 -15.60 24.49
C ALA A 63 -22.74 -14.72 25.48
N SER A 64 -22.74 -15.08 26.78
CA SER A 64 -21.98 -14.36 27.82
C SER A 64 -20.47 -14.46 27.57
N TRP A 65 -19.97 -15.65 27.24
CA TRP A 65 -18.58 -15.87 26.88
C TRP A 65 -18.21 -15.11 25.60
N THR A 66 -19.06 -15.15 24.56
CA THR A 66 -18.82 -14.43 23.30
C THR A 66 -18.78 -12.91 23.53
N SER A 67 -19.65 -12.35 24.38
CA SER A 67 -19.63 -10.94 24.75
C SER A 67 -18.33 -10.55 25.47
N LEU A 68 -17.85 -11.39 26.40
CA LEU A 68 -16.59 -11.15 27.09
C LEU A 68 -15.40 -11.24 26.14
N ILE A 69 -15.31 -12.30 25.32
CA ILE A 69 -14.26 -12.48 24.30
C ILE A 69 -14.25 -11.30 23.34
N SER A 70 -15.43 -10.81 22.91
CA SER A 70 -15.54 -9.65 22.04
C SER A 70 -15.11 -8.35 22.71
N ALA A 71 -15.39 -8.19 24.02
CA ALA A 71 -14.97 -7.02 24.78
C ALA A 71 -13.44 -6.90 24.85
N PHE A 72 -12.76 -8.04 25.02
CA PHE A 72 -11.31 -8.12 25.00
C PHE A 72 -10.73 -8.38 23.60
N GLY A 73 -11.52 -8.24 22.55
CA GLY A 73 -11.08 -8.38 21.16
C GLY A 73 -9.82 -7.55 20.86
N ASN A 74 -8.96 -8.06 19.98
CA ASN A 74 -7.66 -7.49 19.64
C ASN A 74 -6.63 -7.48 20.78
N THR A 75 -6.86 -8.19 21.88
CA THR A 75 -5.90 -8.38 22.97
C THR A 75 -5.63 -9.88 23.22
N PRO A 76 -4.44 -10.26 23.75
CA PRO A 76 -4.17 -11.65 24.14
C PRO A 76 -5.15 -12.21 25.18
N SER A 77 -5.75 -11.35 26.01
CA SER A 77 -6.74 -11.75 27.02
C SER A 77 -8.01 -12.37 26.41
N SER A 78 -8.37 -12.01 25.19
CA SER A 78 -9.46 -12.63 24.44
C SER A 78 -9.21 -14.15 24.25
N LEU A 79 -7.96 -14.54 23.95
CA LEU A 79 -7.58 -15.95 23.78
C LEU A 79 -7.60 -16.72 25.09
N THR A 80 -7.18 -16.10 26.20
CA THR A 80 -7.24 -16.72 27.54
C THR A 80 -8.68 -16.94 28.01
N HIS A 81 -9.59 -16.01 27.71
CA HIS A 81 -11.02 -16.18 27.99
C HIS A 81 -11.64 -17.30 27.15
N PHE A 82 -11.18 -17.48 25.90
CA PHE A 82 -11.60 -18.63 25.09
C PHE A 82 -11.14 -19.97 25.67
N ILE A 83 -9.90 -20.07 26.12
CA ILE A 83 -9.41 -21.28 26.82
C ILE A 83 -10.25 -21.57 28.08
N SER A 84 -10.61 -20.52 28.82
CA SER A 84 -11.51 -20.64 29.98
C SER A 84 -12.91 -21.09 29.57
N MET A 85 -13.46 -20.58 28.45
CA MET A 85 -14.74 -21.03 27.89
C MET A 85 -14.73 -22.53 27.57
N LEU A 86 -13.65 -23.06 26.97
CA LEU A 86 -13.51 -24.48 26.63
C LEU A 86 -13.48 -25.41 27.86
N ARG A 87 -13.10 -24.89 29.03
CA ARG A 87 -13.15 -25.65 30.32
C ARG A 87 -14.55 -25.73 30.91
N HIS A 88 -15.49 -24.90 30.41
CA HIS A 88 -16.90 -24.97 30.74
C HIS A 88 -17.66 -25.76 29.65
N PRO A 89 -18.85 -26.30 29.93
CA PRO A 89 -19.62 -27.05 28.93
C PRO A 89 -20.30 -26.13 27.92
N ALA A 90 -19.54 -25.18 27.39
CA ALA A 90 -20.02 -24.18 26.44
C ALA A 90 -19.24 -24.30 25.12
N LEU A 91 -19.87 -24.83 24.06
CA LEU A 91 -19.23 -24.96 22.75
C LEU A 91 -19.21 -23.59 22.04
N PRO A 92 -18.11 -23.23 21.39
CA PRO A 92 -18.03 -21.99 20.64
C PRO A 92 -18.99 -21.97 19.45
N THR A 93 -19.52 -20.80 19.13
CA THR A 93 -20.35 -20.58 17.94
C THR A 93 -19.54 -19.93 16.82
N GLN A 94 -20.11 -19.86 15.61
CA GLN A 94 -19.51 -19.14 14.49
C GLN A 94 -19.12 -17.68 14.85
N ARG A 95 -19.92 -17.01 15.72
CA ARG A 95 -19.60 -15.64 16.18
C ARG A 95 -18.38 -15.61 17.11
N THR A 96 -18.27 -16.57 18.02
CA THR A 96 -17.12 -16.70 18.92
C THR A 96 -15.84 -16.91 18.10
N LEU A 97 -15.88 -17.84 17.13
CA LEU A 97 -14.74 -18.15 16.27
C LEU A 97 -14.35 -16.97 15.39
N ALA A 98 -15.32 -16.25 14.82
CA ALA A 98 -15.04 -15.08 13.98
C ALA A 98 -14.30 -13.97 14.75
N VAL A 99 -14.69 -13.70 15.99
CA VAL A 99 -13.98 -12.73 16.85
C VAL A 99 -12.56 -13.19 17.12
N LEU A 100 -12.37 -14.48 17.42
CA LEU A 100 -11.05 -15.04 17.72
C LEU A 100 -10.13 -15.04 16.49
N PHE A 101 -10.61 -15.40 15.30
CA PHE A 101 -9.83 -15.30 14.06
C PHE A 101 -9.40 -13.87 13.79
N LYS A 102 -10.32 -12.90 13.98
CA LYS A 102 -10.00 -11.48 13.86
C LYS A 102 -8.93 -11.04 14.87
N THR A 103 -9.05 -11.49 16.13
CA THR A 103 -8.06 -11.24 17.18
C THR A 103 -6.70 -11.82 16.81
N CYS A 104 -6.64 -13.11 16.41
CA CYS A 104 -5.38 -13.75 16.00
C CYS A 104 -4.70 -13.03 14.84
N ALA A 105 -5.50 -12.57 13.87
CA ALA A 105 -4.99 -11.78 12.74
C ALA A 105 -4.45 -10.41 13.16
N TYR A 106 -5.01 -9.81 14.21
CA TYR A 106 -4.60 -8.50 14.71
C TYR A 106 -3.32 -8.56 15.54
N ILE A 107 -3.23 -9.53 16.47
CA ILE A 107 -2.08 -9.67 17.38
C ILE A 107 -0.94 -10.56 16.82
N GLY A 108 -1.08 -11.06 15.59
CA GLY A 108 -0.08 -11.93 14.97
C GLY A 108 0.01 -13.34 15.57
N ALA A 109 -1.03 -13.82 16.27
CA ALA A 109 -1.04 -15.15 16.91
C ALA A 109 -1.36 -16.27 15.91
N PHE A 110 -0.49 -16.47 14.91
CA PHE A 110 -0.74 -17.39 13.80
C PHE A 110 -0.94 -18.85 14.24
N SER A 111 -0.06 -19.37 15.09
CA SER A 111 -0.14 -20.75 15.57
C SER A 111 -1.43 -21.04 16.34
N PHE A 112 -1.92 -20.09 17.13
CA PHE A 112 -3.21 -20.21 17.80
C PHE A 112 -4.37 -20.19 16.82
N GLY A 113 -4.30 -19.35 15.79
CA GLY A 113 -5.28 -19.30 14.70
C GLY A 113 -5.40 -20.62 13.94
N LEU A 114 -4.29 -21.35 13.71
CA LEU A 114 -4.31 -22.70 13.14
C LEU A 114 -5.04 -23.71 14.04
N GLN A 115 -4.81 -23.64 15.36
CA GLN A 115 -5.54 -24.48 16.31
C GLN A 115 -7.04 -24.16 16.31
N LEU A 116 -7.41 -22.88 16.23
CA LEU A 116 -8.81 -22.46 16.09
C LEU A 116 -9.43 -22.98 14.79
N HIS A 117 -8.68 -23.00 13.68
CA HIS A 117 -9.16 -23.58 12.43
C HIS A 117 -9.46 -25.07 12.61
N ALA A 118 -8.57 -25.83 13.24
CA ALA A 118 -8.81 -27.25 13.54
C ALA A 118 -10.05 -27.45 14.43
N VAL A 119 -10.27 -26.58 15.43
CA VAL A 119 -11.48 -26.61 16.27
C VAL A 119 -12.72 -26.27 15.43
N SER A 120 -12.66 -25.25 14.57
CA SER A 120 -13.78 -24.86 13.72
C SER A 120 -14.16 -25.95 12.73
N ALA A 121 -13.17 -26.66 12.17
CA ALA A 121 -13.39 -27.78 11.26
C ALA A 121 -14.08 -28.97 11.99
N LYS A 122 -13.60 -29.33 13.20
CA LYS A 122 -14.22 -30.38 14.02
C LYS A 122 -15.68 -30.07 14.40
N LEU A 123 -16.02 -28.81 14.54
CA LEU A 123 -17.38 -28.36 14.86
C LEU A 123 -18.24 -28.11 13.60
N SER A 124 -17.71 -28.36 12.40
CA SER A 124 -18.34 -28.07 11.11
C SER A 124 -18.72 -26.58 10.96
N LEU A 125 -17.97 -25.69 11.59
CA LEU A 125 -18.19 -24.24 11.55
C LEU A 125 -17.23 -23.51 10.60
N ALA A 126 -16.19 -24.17 10.08
CA ALA A 126 -15.20 -23.56 9.18
C ALA A 126 -15.83 -23.11 7.85
N THR A 127 -16.79 -23.88 7.33
CA THR A 127 -17.48 -23.63 6.05
C THR A 127 -18.69 -22.71 6.19
N HIS A 128 -19.05 -22.31 7.43
CA HIS A 128 -20.16 -21.38 7.66
C HIS A 128 -19.77 -19.95 7.24
N PRO A 129 -20.60 -19.18 6.50
CA PRO A 129 -20.25 -17.87 5.96
C PRO A 129 -19.60 -16.94 6.97
N PHE A 130 -20.14 -16.83 8.18
CA PHE A 130 -19.69 -15.89 9.19
C PHE A 130 -18.29 -16.22 9.78
N SER A 131 -18.01 -17.48 10.10
CA SER A 131 -16.70 -17.92 10.57
C SER A 131 -15.70 -18.13 9.43
N GLY A 132 -16.18 -18.60 8.28
CA GLY A 132 -15.38 -18.78 7.07
C GLY A 132 -14.82 -17.47 6.55
N SER A 133 -15.63 -16.40 6.47
CA SER A 133 -15.15 -15.06 6.07
C SER A 133 -14.06 -14.53 7.01
N ALA A 134 -14.22 -14.74 8.32
CA ALA A 134 -13.20 -14.37 9.30
C ALA A 134 -11.91 -15.21 9.16
N LEU A 135 -12.06 -16.50 8.83
CA LEU A 135 -10.93 -17.40 8.59
C LEU A 135 -10.21 -17.04 7.28
N VAL A 136 -10.93 -16.69 6.21
CA VAL A 136 -10.35 -16.14 4.97
C VAL A 136 -9.56 -14.87 5.28
N SER A 137 -10.13 -13.95 6.05
CA SER A 137 -9.44 -12.72 6.48
C SER A 137 -8.20 -12.99 7.31
N PHE A 138 -8.24 -14.00 8.23
CA PHE A 138 -7.12 -14.42 9.05
C PHE A 138 -5.95 -14.92 8.19
N TYR A 139 -6.19 -15.84 7.25
CA TYR A 139 -5.14 -16.35 6.36
C TYR A 139 -4.60 -15.26 5.44
N SER A 140 -5.49 -14.43 4.88
CA SER A 140 -5.09 -13.32 4.00
C SER A 140 -4.16 -12.33 4.69
N LYS A 141 -4.48 -11.92 5.93
CA LYS A 141 -3.65 -10.97 6.69
C LYS A 141 -2.27 -11.53 7.08
N ASN A 142 -2.17 -12.85 7.20
CA ASN A 142 -0.91 -13.53 7.49
C ASN A 142 -0.14 -13.96 6.24
N GLY A 143 -0.60 -13.61 5.02
CA GLY A 143 0.09 -13.90 3.76
C GLY A 143 -0.14 -15.29 3.19
N PHE A 144 -1.02 -16.10 3.77
CA PHE A 144 -1.33 -17.47 3.35
C PHE A 144 -2.52 -17.51 2.38
N PHE A 145 -2.30 -17.03 1.14
CA PHE A 145 -3.40 -16.86 0.16
C PHE A 145 -3.96 -18.16 -0.36
N ALA A 146 -3.11 -19.18 -0.54
CA ALA A 146 -3.56 -20.49 -0.99
C ALA A 146 -4.57 -21.09 0.01
N ASP A 147 -4.29 -20.94 1.30
CA ASP A 147 -5.18 -21.41 2.35
C ASP A 147 -6.44 -20.53 2.45
N ALA A 148 -6.31 -19.20 2.32
CA ALA A 148 -7.45 -18.30 2.28
C ALA A 148 -8.40 -18.65 1.12
N ARG A 149 -7.85 -18.89 -0.08
CA ARG A 149 -8.62 -19.30 -1.26
C ARG A 149 -9.28 -20.64 -1.07
N LYS A 150 -8.54 -21.64 -0.53
CA LYS A 150 -9.07 -22.97 -0.25
C LYS A 150 -10.25 -22.90 0.71
N VAL A 151 -10.12 -22.18 1.81
CA VAL A 151 -11.22 -21.96 2.76
C VAL A 151 -12.43 -21.33 2.08
N PHE A 152 -12.20 -20.30 1.24
CA PHE A 152 -13.27 -19.65 0.51
C PHE A 152 -13.99 -20.61 -0.44
N ASP A 153 -13.25 -21.43 -1.19
CA ASP A 153 -13.80 -22.39 -2.14
C ASP A 153 -14.57 -23.54 -1.44
N GLU A 154 -14.20 -23.89 -0.20
CA GLU A 154 -14.87 -24.89 0.64
C GLU A 154 -16.13 -24.35 1.34
N MET A 155 -16.41 -23.03 1.31
CA MET A 155 -17.60 -22.46 1.95
C MET A 155 -18.88 -22.92 1.24
N LEU A 156 -19.90 -23.25 2.03
CA LEU A 156 -21.20 -23.73 1.51
C LEU A 156 -21.98 -22.63 0.77
N HIS A 157 -21.84 -21.39 1.21
CA HIS A 157 -22.50 -20.23 0.62
C HIS A 157 -21.55 -19.03 0.70
N TRP A 158 -21.49 -18.27 -0.36
CA TRP A 158 -20.74 -17.02 -0.44
C TRP A 158 -21.69 -15.85 -0.29
N ASP A 159 -21.38 -14.98 0.65
CA ASP A 159 -22.07 -13.71 0.89
C ASP A 159 -21.15 -12.52 0.53
N GLU A 160 -21.70 -11.32 0.65
CA GLU A 160 -20.94 -10.09 0.41
C GLU A 160 -19.72 -9.93 1.33
N VAL A 161 -19.74 -10.50 2.54
CA VAL A 161 -18.66 -10.39 3.52
C VAL A 161 -17.51 -11.33 3.15
N SER A 162 -17.82 -12.55 2.69
CA SER A 162 -16.83 -13.54 2.26
C SER A 162 -16.05 -13.05 1.03
N PHE A 163 -16.75 -12.54 0.01
CA PHE A 163 -16.11 -11.94 -1.15
C PHE A 163 -15.28 -10.71 -0.78
N ALA A 164 -15.82 -9.78 0.03
CA ALA A 164 -15.08 -8.60 0.47
C ALA A 164 -13.80 -8.98 1.22
N SER A 165 -13.86 -9.99 2.10
CA SER A 165 -12.70 -10.47 2.86
C SER A 165 -11.60 -11.01 1.96
N LEU A 166 -11.97 -11.79 0.93
CA LEU A 166 -11.01 -12.34 -0.02
C LEU A 166 -10.44 -11.25 -0.94
N ILE A 167 -11.27 -10.35 -1.47
CA ILE A 167 -10.85 -9.25 -2.35
C ILE A 167 -9.87 -8.33 -1.63
N VAL A 168 -10.20 -7.88 -0.42
CA VAL A 168 -9.33 -7.01 0.38
C VAL A 168 -8.01 -7.73 0.70
N GLY A 169 -8.10 -9.01 1.09
CA GLY A 169 -6.92 -9.83 1.35
C GLY A 169 -5.99 -9.92 0.13
N LEU A 170 -6.51 -10.23 -1.05
CA LEU A 170 -5.75 -10.31 -2.29
C LEU A 170 -5.15 -8.94 -2.68
N ALA A 171 -5.93 -7.86 -2.55
CA ALA A 171 -5.48 -6.51 -2.85
C ALA A 171 -4.31 -6.07 -1.94
N GLN A 172 -4.35 -6.38 -0.65
CA GLN A 172 -3.30 -6.02 0.30
C GLN A 172 -2.00 -6.79 0.08
N ASN A 173 -2.08 -7.99 -0.46
CA ASN A 173 -0.96 -8.93 -0.55
C ASN A 173 -0.38 -9.11 -1.96
N SER A 174 -0.29 -8.03 -2.71
CA SER A 174 0.35 -7.97 -4.03
C SER A 174 -0.22 -8.94 -5.09
N ARG A 175 -1.51 -9.28 -4.95
CA ARG A 175 -2.28 -10.07 -5.94
C ARG A 175 -3.46 -9.28 -6.53
N PRO A 176 -3.21 -8.14 -7.15
CA PRO A 176 -4.27 -7.23 -7.60
C PRO A 176 -5.11 -7.81 -8.73
N VAL A 177 -4.52 -8.59 -9.63
CA VAL A 177 -5.26 -9.22 -10.74
C VAL A 177 -6.27 -10.24 -10.23
N ASP A 178 -5.88 -11.03 -9.22
CA ASP A 178 -6.79 -12.00 -8.61
C ASP A 178 -7.93 -11.31 -7.85
N ALA A 179 -7.66 -10.15 -7.22
CA ALA A 179 -8.70 -9.36 -6.56
C ALA A 179 -9.74 -8.83 -7.56
N LEU A 180 -9.28 -8.32 -8.71
CA LEU A 180 -10.16 -7.87 -9.81
C LEU A 180 -11.00 -9.03 -10.36
N SER A 181 -10.38 -10.18 -10.60
CA SER A 181 -11.08 -11.39 -11.05
C SER A 181 -12.10 -11.88 -10.03
N CYS A 182 -11.76 -11.84 -8.74
CA CYS A 182 -12.67 -12.21 -7.66
C CYS A 182 -13.89 -11.29 -7.61
N PHE A 183 -13.72 -9.97 -7.81
CA PHE A 183 -14.83 -9.03 -7.88
C PHE A 183 -15.73 -9.29 -9.09
N ALA A 184 -15.15 -9.57 -10.27
CA ALA A 184 -15.92 -9.96 -11.45
C ALA A 184 -16.74 -11.25 -11.19
N THR A 185 -16.15 -12.22 -10.49
CA THR A 185 -16.84 -13.46 -10.07
C THR A 185 -17.99 -13.15 -9.11
N MET A 186 -17.78 -12.26 -8.13
CA MET A 186 -18.82 -11.79 -7.20
C MET A 186 -20.04 -11.25 -7.95
N LEU A 187 -19.82 -10.41 -8.97
CA LEU A 187 -20.89 -9.83 -9.78
C LEU A 187 -21.58 -10.90 -10.65
N ALA A 188 -20.82 -11.87 -11.21
CA ALA A 188 -21.35 -12.96 -12.01
C ALA A 188 -22.29 -13.89 -11.19
N PHE A 189 -22.01 -14.05 -9.90
CA PHE A 189 -22.88 -14.76 -8.96
C PHE A 189 -24.04 -13.92 -8.40
N ASN A 190 -24.25 -12.69 -8.92
CA ASN A 190 -25.25 -11.75 -8.43
C ASN A 190 -25.14 -11.46 -6.92
N VAL A 191 -23.95 -11.58 -6.33
CA VAL A 191 -23.72 -11.16 -4.94
C VAL A 191 -23.57 -9.64 -4.92
N ARG A 192 -24.30 -8.98 -4.02
CA ARG A 192 -24.30 -7.52 -3.91
C ARG A 192 -22.93 -6.98 -3.51
N SER A 193 -22.45 -5.99 -4.24
CA SER A 193 -21.21 -5.28 -3.86
C SER A 193 -21.41 -4.42 -2.62
N THR A 194 -20.38 -4.35 -1.79
CA THR A 194 -20.33 -3.53 -0.58
C THR A 194 -19.25 -2.47 -0.72
N ALA A 195 -19.26 -1.45 0.15
CA ALA A 195 -18.20 -0.46 0.19
C ALA A 195 -16.80 -1.08 0.33
N TYR A 196 -16.67 -2.15 1.10
CA TYR A 196 -15.41 -2.87 1.30
C TYR A 196 -14.95 -3.63 0.05
N SER A 197 -15.86 -4.33 -0.64
CA SER A 197 -15.51 -5.04 -1.88
C SER A 197 -15.11 -4.08 -2.99
N VAL A 198 -15.86 -2.97 -3.17
CA VAL A 198 -15.52 -1.93 -4.15
C VAL A 198 -14.20 -1.26 -3.79
N SER A 199 -14.02 -0.82 -2.54
CA SER A 199 -12.78 -0.20 -2.06
C SER A 199 -11.56 -1.11 -2.25
N GLY A 200 -11.66 -2.39 -1.87
CA GLY A 200 -10.59 -3.37 -2.07
C GLY A 200 -10.25 -3.56 -3.54
N THR A 201 -11.25 -3.58 -4.41
CA THR A 201 -11.06 -3.72 -5.87
C THR A 201 -10.43 -2.46 -6.47
N VAL A 202 -10.85 -1.25 -6.03
CA VAL A 202 -10.21 0.02 -6.44
C VAL A 202 -8.75 0.06 -5.97
N CYS A 203 -8.46 -0.38 -4.75
CA CYS A 203 -7.08 -0.50 -4.27
C CYS A 203 -6.24 -1.47 -5.13
N ALA A 204 -6.83 -2.58 -5.57
CA ALA A 204 -6.18 -3.52 -6.49
C ALA A 204 -5.92 -2.89 -7.86
N ALA A 205 -6.92 -2.22 -8.44
CA ALA A 205 -6.77 -1.47 -9.69
C ALA A 205 -5.68 -0.38 -9.58
N ALA A 206 -5.63 0.34 -8.46
CA ALA A 206 -4.61 1.35 -8.18
C ALA A 206 -3.19 0.75 -8.10
N ARG A 207 -3.03 -0.49 -7.65
CA ARG A 207 -1.72 -1.17 -7.58
C ARG A 207 -1.16 -1.53 -8.95
N ILE A 208 -2.02 -1.93 -9.88
CA ILE A 208 -1.63 -2.15 -11.28
C ILE A 208 -1.70 -0.88 -12.11
N MET A 209 -2.11 0.23 -11.48
CA MET A 209 -2.34 1.52 -12.13
C MET A 209 -3.31 1.44 -13.31
N GLY A 210 -4.30 0.55 -13.17
CA GLY A 210 -5.36 0.33 -14.13
C GLY A 210 -6.37 1.46 -14.09
N LEU A 211 -6.18 2.47 -14.94
CA LEU A 211 -7.06 3.63 -14.99
C LEU A 211 -8.47 3.26 -15.47
N GLU A 212 -8.56 2.43 -16.50
CA GLU A 212 -9.85 1.99 -17.02
C GLU A 212 -10.63 1.21 -15.96
N GLN A 213 -9.95 0.32 -15.21
CA GLN A 213 -10.55 -0.39 -14.10
C GLN A 213 -11.04 0.55 -12.99
N CYS A 214 -10.23 1.57 -12.63
CA CYS A 214 -10.66 2.59 -11.67
C CYS A 214 -11.92 3.32 -12.13
N ARG A 215 -12.01 3.71 -13.42
CA ARG A 215 -13.18 4.36 -14.00
C ARG A 215 -14.40 3.47 -14.02
N ILE A 216 -14.25 2.19 -14.41
CA ILE A 216 -15.35 1.21 -14.39
C ILE A 216 -15.88 1.04 -12.96
N LEU A 217 -14.99 0.93 -11.97
CA LEU A 217 -15.37 0.80 -10.56
C LEU A 217 -16.02 2.07 -10.02
N HIS A 218 -15.59 3.25 -10.46
CA HIS A 218 -16.24 4.52 -10.14
C HIS A 218 -17.66 4.56 -10.71
N CYS A 219 -17.84 4.26 -12.01
CA CYS A 219 -19.17 4.14 -12.60
C CYS A 219 -20.04 3.10 -11.86
N HIS A 220 -19.47 1.95 -11.50
CA HIS A 220 -20.17 0.93 -10.73
C HIS A 220 -20.62 1.47 -9.35
N SER A 221 -19.77 2.24 -8.66
CA SER A 221 -20.11 2.84 -7.36
C SER A 221 -21.26 3.82 -7.48
N ILE A 222 -21.31 4.63 -8.54
CA ILE A 222 -22.41 5.57 -8.82
C ILE A 222 -23.71 4.80 -9.06
N VAL A 223 -23.69 3.80 -9.93
CA VAL A 223 -24.89 3.00 -10.26
C VAL A 223 -25.46 2.25 -9.04
N THR A 224 -24.57 1.81 -8.14
CA THR A 224 -24.97 1.08 -6.91
C THR A 224 -25.24 2.00 -5.71
N GLY A 225 -25.04 3.31 -5.85
CA GLY A 225 -25.20 4.29 -4.77
C GLY A 225 -24.12 4.20 -3.68
N LEU A 226 -23.00 3.53 -3.95
CA LEU A 226 -21.87 3.40 -3.04
C LEU A 226 -20.87 4.55 -3.16
N ASP A 227 -21.04 5.42 -4.14
CA ASP A 227 -20.20 6.59 -4.38
C ASP A 227 -20.25 7.60 -3.22
N GLN A 228 -21.32 7.63 -2.41
CA GLN A 228 -21.42 8.48 -1.23
C GLN A 228 -20.73 7.93 0.01
N ASP A 229 -20.25 6.68 -0.05
CA ASP A 229 -19.53 6.08 1.07
C ASP A 229 -18.09 6.61 1.13
N LEU A 230 -17.66 7.10 2.31
CA LEU A 230 -16.32 7.68 2.51
C LEU A 230 -15.17 6.69 2.23
N ILE A 231 -15.39 5.39 2.46
CA ILE A 231 -14.39 4.35 2.22
C ILE A 231 -14.17 4.21 0.70
N VAL A 232 -15.26 4.18 -0.07
CA VAL A 232 -15.20 4.10 -1.54
C VAL A 232 -14.56 5.36 -2.12
N ARG A 233 -15.01 6.54 -1.69
CA ARG A 233 -14.47 7.84 -2.14
C ARG A 233 -12.98 7.95 -1.87
N THR A 234 -12.55 7.66 -0.64
CA THR A 234 -11.13 7.68 -0.28
C THR A 234 -10.31 6.74 -1.16
N SER A 235 -10.84 5.56 -1.46
CA SER A 235 -10.19 4.60 -2.35
C SER A 235 -10.12 5.10 -3.79
N LEU A 236 -11.17 5.77 -4.30
CA LEU A 236 -11.18 6.37 -5.63
C LEU A 236 -10.17 7.52 -5.75
N ILE A 237 -10.10 8.40 -4.74
CA ILE A 237 -9.11 9.48 -4.68
C ILE A 237 -7.69 8.89 -4.76
N ASN A 238 -7.40 7.87 -3.94
CA ASN A 238 -6.11 7.17 -3.97
C ASN A 238 -5.87 6.46 -5.32
N GLY A 239 -6.92 5.84 -5.89
CA GLY A 239 -6.88 5.16 -7.18
C GLY A 239 -6.51 6.11 -8.32
N TYR A 240 -7.24 7.20 -8.47
CA TYR A 240 -6.97 8.22 -9.48
C TYR A 240 -5.62 8.92 -9.24
N GLY A 241 -5.28 9.22 -7.98
CA GLY A 241 -3.96 9.76 -7.63
C GLY A 241 -2.83 8.84 -8.08
N LYS A 242 -2.93 7.53 -7.81
CA LYS A 242 -1.93 6.54 -8.26
C LYS A 242 -1.92 6.30 -9.77
N CYS A 243 -3.01 6.57 -10.46
CA CYS A 243 -3.07 6.53 -11.93
C CYS A 243 -2.62 7.86 -12.58
N GLY A 244 -2.21 8.86 -11.80
CA GLY A 244 -1.73 10.16 -12.30
C GLY A 244 -2.83 11.12 -12.73
N LEU A 245 -4.08 10.83 -12.42
CA LEU A 245 -5.22 11.71 -12.69
C LEU A 245 -5.61 12.47 -11.41
N VAL A 246 -4.75 13.36 -10.96
CA VAL A 246 -4.99 14.12 -9.72
C VAL A 246 -6.12 15.12 -9.87
N SER A 247 -6.42 15.59 -11.10
CA SER A 247 -7.63 16.38 -11.39
C SER A 247 -8.90 15.62 -11.09
N ASP A 248 -9.03 14.39 -11.62
CA ASP A 248 -10.20 13.52 -11.36
C ASP A 248 -10.28 13.16 -9.86
N ALA A 249 -9.13 12.89 -9.22
CA ALA A 249 -9.06 12.68 -7.76
C ALA A 249 -9.56 13.91 -7.00
N ARG A 250 -9.22 15.10 -7.47
CA ARG A 250 -9.63 16.38 -6.87
C ARG A 250 -11.14 16.61 -7.01
N GLU A 251 -11.73 16.31 -8.15
CA GLU A 251 -13.18 16.40 -8.35
C GLU A 251 -13.91 15.48 -7.35
N VAL A 252 -13.49 14.20 -7.26
CA VAL A 252 -14.05 13.25 -6.30
C VAL A 252 -13.88 13.72 -4.85
N PHE A 253 -12.76 14.38 -4.51
CA PHE A 253 -12.51 14.92 -3.19
C PHE A 253 -13.42 16.11 -2.87
N ASP A 254 -13.56 17.07 -3.81
CA ASP A 254 -14.28 18.31 -3.60
C ASP A 254 -15.79 18.09 -3.43
N GLU A 255 -16.37 17.06 -4.07
CA GLU A 255 -17.78 16.72 -3.93
C GLU A 255 -18.20 16.38 -2.50
N LEU A 256 -17.34 15.78 -1.69
CA LEU A 256 -17.60 15.46 -0.28
C LEU A 256 -16.65 16.16 0.70
N LEU A 257 -16.08 17.29 0.30
CA LEU A 257 -15.08 18.04 1.07
C LEU A 257 -15.51 18.34 2.51
N LEU A 258 -16.82 18.56 2.76
CA LEU A 258 -17.35 18.88 4.11
C LEU A 258 -17.41 17.66 5.03
N CYS A 259 -17.51 16.46 4.47
CA CYS A 259 -17.64 15.21 5.23
C CYS A 259 -16.33 14.41 5.24
N MET A 260 -15.29 14.88 4.52
CA MET A 260 -14.06 14.14 4.34
C MET A 260 -13.27 14.06 5.65
N ASN A 261 -12.91 12.84 6.04
CA ASN A 261 -12.06 12.57 7.20
C ASN A 261 -10.56 12.73 6.88
N VAL A 262 -9.72 12.64 7.91
CA VAL A 262 -8.25 12.74 7.80
C VAL A 262 -7.68 11.81 6.72
N VAL A 263 -8.22 10.58 6.60
CA VAL A 263 -7.73 9.59 5.61
C VAL A 263 -7.97 10.06 4.17
N GLY A 264 -9.13 10.68 3.89
CA GLY A 264 -9.41 11.24 2.57
C GLY A 264 -8.52 12.45 2.23
N TRP A 265 -8.24 13.31 3.21
CA TRP A 265 -7.28 14.42 3.06
C TRP A 265 -5.87 13.88 2.76
N ASN A 266 -5.44 12.86 3.50
CA ASN A 266 -4.14 12.22 3.28
C ASN A 266 -4.05 11.58 1.90
N ALA A 267 -5.11 10.93 1.42
CA ALA A 267 -5.15 10.34 0.07
C ALA A 267 -4.99 11.42 -1.02
N MET A 268 -5.66 12.59 -0.86
CA MET A 268 -5.54 13.70 -1.81
C MET A 268 -4.14 14.32 -1.78
N MET A 269 -3.60 14.59 -0.57
CA MET A 269 -2.23 15.09 -0.43
C MET A 269 -1.19 14.12 -1.01
N ALA A 270 -1.36 12.80 -0.82
CA ALA A 270 -0.48 11.79 -1.39
C ALA A 270 -0.52 11.80 -2.94
N GLY A 271 -1.68 12.04 -3.55
CA GLY A 271 -1.81 12.22 -4.99
C GLY A 271 -0.97 13.37 -5.53
N TYR A 272 -1.05 14.55 -4.92
CA TYR A 272 -0.22 15.70 -5.30
C TYR A 272 1.26 15.49 -4.95
N ALA A 273 1.56 14.82 -3.83
CA ALA A 273 2.93 14.54 -3.42
C ALA A 273 3.69 13.69 -4.45
N GLN A 274 3.02 12.72 -5.08
CA GLN A 274 3.60 11.91 -6.15
C GLN A 274 3.91 12.71 -7.42
N GLN A 275 3.23 13.84 -7.64
CA GLN A 275 3.52 14.76 -8.74
C GLN A 275 4.62 15.78 -8.38
N GLY A 276 5.05 15.83 -7.13
CA GLY A 276 6.02 16.81 -6.65
C GLY A 276 5.44 18.20 -6.42
N ASP A 277 4.10 18.33 -6.41
CA ASP A 277 3.44 19.63 -6.17
C ASP A 277 3.35 19.93 -4.66
N SER A 278 4.47 20.37 -4.11
CA SER A 278 4.60 20.70 -2.69
C SER A 278 3.71 21.90 -2.28
N MET A 279 3.45 22.84 -3.19
CA MET A 279 2.63 24.01 -2.89
C MET A 279 1.17 23.63 -2.64
N LEU A 280 0.61 22.75 -3.48
CA LEU A 280 -0.75 22.26 -3.30
C LEU A 280 -0.87 21.36 -2.05
N VAL A 281 0.12 20.50 -1.77
CA VAL A 281 0.14 19.69 -0.55
C VAL A 281 0.13 20.57 0.70
N LEU A 282 0.98 21.59 0.75
CA LEU A 282 1.03 22.53 1.90
C LEU A 282 -0.27 23.35 2.02
N SER A 283 -0.89 23.73 0.89
CA SER A 283 -2.18 24.43 0.91
C SER A 283 -3.29 23.55 1.48
N LEU A 284 -3.33 22.26 1.11
CA LEU A 284 -4.28 21.28 1.64
C LEU A 284 -4.06 21.04 3.13
N LEU A 285 -2.81 20.93 3.58
CA LEU A 285 -2.50 20.78 5.01
C LEU A 285 -3.02 21.97 5.84
N ARG A 286 -2.83 23.21 5.33
CA ARG A 286 -3.37 24.42 5.98
C ARG A 286 -4.88 24.43 6.02
N LEU A 287 -5.52 24.04 4.91
CA LEU A 287 -6.98 23.99 4.79
C LEU A 287 -7.58 22.93 5.73
N MET A 288 -6.94 21.74 5.82
CA MET A 288 -7.29 20.67 6.73
C MET A 288 -7.25 21.15 8.20
N ASN A 289 -6.14 21.80 8.59
CA ASN A 289 -5.95 22.35 9.93
C ASN A 289 -6.97 23.48 10.22
N GLY A 290 -7.22 24.36 9.26
CA GLY A 290 -8.22 25.43 9.37
C GLY A 290 -9.67 24.93 9.54
N ARG A 291 -9.93 23.67 9.22
CA ARG A 291 -11.21 22.98 9.46
C ARG A 291 -11.27 22.24 10.80
N GLY A 292 -10.24 22.34 11.62
CA GLY A 292 -10.16 21.65 12.91
C GLY A 292 -9.82 20.17 12.81
N LEU A 293 -9.35 19.70 11.65
CA LEU A 293 -8.84 18.34 11.47
C LEU A 293 -7.33 18.34 11.77
N PHE A 294 -6.93 17.53 12.74
CA PHE A 294 -5.53 17.45 13.15
C PHE A 294 -4.75 16.54 12.18
N PRO A 295 -3.65 17.04 11.58
CA PRO A 295 -2.77 16.24 10.76
C PRO A 295 -2.15 15.10 11.57
N ASP A 296 -2.03 13.95 10.95
CA ASP A 296 -1.42 12.75 11.51
C ASP A 296 -0.07 12.42 10.84
N GLU A 297 0.54 11.31 11.19
CA GLU A 297 1.79 10.82 10.62
C GLU A 297 1.73 10.70 9.08
N TYR A 298 0.61 10.24 8.53
CA TYR A 298 0.44 10.10 7.07
C TYR A 298 0.30 11.45 6.35
N SER A 299 -0.26 12.45 7.02
CA SER A 299 -0.30 13.83 6.52
C SER A 299 1.10 14.38 6.31
N PHE A 300 1.99 14.20 7.32
CA PHE A 300 3.39 14.63 7.23
C PHE A 300 4.21 13.80 6.27
N LEU A 301 3.92 12.50 6.14
CA LEU A 301 4.55 11.66 5.12
C LEU A 301 4.26 12.20 3.71
N ALA A 302 3.02 12.62 3.43
CA ALA A 302 2.67 13.25 2.16
C ALA A 302 3.40 14.58 1.94
N VAL A 303 3.52 15.43 2.99
CA VAL A 303 4.27 16.69 2.94
C VAL A 303 5.73 16.43 2.61
N LEU A 304 6.40 15.56 3.38
CA LEU A 304 7.81 15.26 3.17
C LEU A 304 8.07 14.63 1.81
N THR A 305 7.21 13.70 1.37
CA THR A 305 7.31 13.09 0.04
C THR A 305 7.20 14.14 -1.07
N SER A 306 6.29 15.12 -0.94
CA SER A 306 6.15 16.18 -1.94
C SER A 306 7.38 17.07 -2.03
N LEU A 307 8.00 17.40 -0.90
CA LEU A 307 9.22 18.21 -0.82
C LEU A 307 10.43 17.46 -1.40
N VAL A 308 10.55 16.16 -1.09
CA VAL A 308 11.58 15.27 -1.68
C VAL A 308 11.44 15.21 -3.19
N ASN A 309 10.22 15.00 -3.69
CA ASN A 309 9.96 14.92 -5.13
C ASN A 309 10.17 16.27 -5.85
N ALA A 310 10.02 17.37 -5.13
CA ALA A 310 10.36 18.72 -5.61
C ALA A 310 11.86 19.07 -5.48
N GLY A 311 12.69 18.21 -4.84
CA GLY A 311 14.11 18.47 -4.62
C GLY A 311 14.42 19.50 -3.52
N LEU A 312 13.46 19.79 -2.64
CA LEU A 312 13.55 20.84 -1.60
C LEU A 312 14.10 20.27 -0.28
N VAL A 313 15.41 19.98 -0.24
CA VAL A 313 16.06 19.28 0.88
C VAL A 313 15.94 20.05 2.19
N ASP A 314 16.27 21.34 2.19
CA ASP A 314 16.27 22.16 3.41
C ASP A 314 14.86 22.35 3.98
N GLU A 315 13.86 22.46 3.11
CA GLU A 315 12.46 22.47 3.53
C GLU A 315 12.01 21.12 4.10
N THR A 316 12.48 20.01 3.54
CA THR A 316 12.21 18.66 4.06
C THR A 316 12.73 18.55 5.50
N GLU A 317 13.95 19.01 5.78
CA GLU A 317 14.52 19.01 7.13
C GLU A 317 13.73 19.90 8.10
N LYS A 318 13.31 21.09 7.66
CA LYS A 318 12.48 22.00 8.47
C LYS A 318 11.14 21.36 8.81
N TRP A 319 10.45 20.75 7.84
CA TRP A 319 9.16 20.12 8.06
C TRP A 319 9.24 18.87 8.94
N LEU A 320 10.33 18.10 8.85
CA LEU A 320 10.57 16.98 9.78
C LEU A 320 10.69 17.45 11.23
N LYS A 321 11.31 18.62 11.49
CA LYS A 321 11.37 19.22 12.81
C LYS A 321 10.03 19.78 13.25
N LYS A 322 9.32 20.49 12.35
CA LYS A 322 8.01 21.11 12.62
C LYS A 322 6.94 20.12 13.02
N MET A 323 6.88 18.94 12.40
CA MET A 323 5.87 17.93 12.74
C MET A 323 5.90 17.56 14.23
N LYS A 324 7.11 17.52 14.85
CA LYS A 324 7.27 17.27 16.28
C LYS A 324 7.02 18.53 17.11
N THR A 325 7.65 19.68 16.76
CA THR A 325 7.66 20.87 17.60
C THR A 325 6.37 21.68 17.54
N GLU A 326 5.72 21.76 16.37
CA GLU A 326 4.53 22.59 16.17
C GLU A 326 3.24 21.77 16.23
N TYR A 327 3.27 20.49 15.78
CA TYR A 327 2.08 19.65 15.67
C TYR A 327 2.05 18.49 16.69
N GLY A 328 3.15 18.23 17.40
CA GLY A 328 3.22 17.16 18.40
C GLY A 328 3.19 15.75 17.82
N VAL A 329 3.45 15.59 16.50
CA VAL A 329 3.48 14.30 15.83
C VAL A 329 4.91 13.77 15.83
N GLU A 330 5.13 12.61 16.45
CA GLU A 330 6.46 11.99 16.50
C GLU A 330 6.85 11.40 15.12
N PRO A 331 8.05 11.73 14.61
CA PRO A 331 8.54 11.18 13.36
C PRO A 331 8.76 9.67 13.44
N THR A 332 8.31 8.93 12.44
CA THR A 332 8.56 7.49 12.25
C THR A 332 9.77 7.25 11.35
N ILE A 333 10.20 6.00 11.21
CA ILE A 333 11.30 5.62 10.32
C ILE A 333 11.06 6.05 8.86
N GLU A 334 9.80 6.06 8.41
CA GLU A 334 9.40 6.46 7.06
C GLU A 334 9.66 7.95 6.81
N HIS A 335 9.45 8.81 7.81
CA HIS A 335 9.73 10.24 7.75
C HIS A 335 11.25 10.51 7.65
N PHE A 336 12.05 9.77 8.41
CA PHE A 336 13.51 9.82 8.29
C PHE A 336 13.99 9.30 6.93
N ALA A 337 13.34 8.26 6.38
CA ALA A 337 13.65 7.74 5.06
C ALA A 337 13.40 8.79 3.95
N CYS A 338 12.36 9.63 4.09
CA CYS A 338 12.15 10.76 3.19
C CYS A 338 13.34 11.74 3.21
N LEU A 339 13.81 12.15 4.39
CA LEU A 339 14.95 13.08 4.49
C LEU A 339 16.26 12.43 3.99
N VAL A 340 16.48 11.14 4.28
CA VAL A 340 17.62 10.39 3.73
C VAL A 340 17.58 10.35 2.21
N THR A 341 16.39 10.15 1.63
CA THR A 341 16.20 10.16 0.17
C THR A 341 16.50 11.54 -0.43
N ALA A 342 16.06 12.61 0.23
CA ALA A 342 16.32 13.99 -0.19
C ALA A 342 17.83 14.31 -0.16
N LEU A 343 18.50 14.01 0.95
CA LEU A 343 19.95 14.21 1.12
C LEU A 343 20.75 13.37 0.12
N GLY A 344 20.36 12.09 -0.06
CA GLY A 344 20.99 11.19 -1.02
C GLY A 344 20.85 11.68 -2.46
N GLY A 345 19.66 12.16 -2.85
CA GLY A 345 19.42 12.72 -4.17
C GLY A 345 20.22 14.00 -4.46
N ALA A 346 20.45 14.81 -3.42
CA ALA A 346 21.27 16.02 -3.50
C ALA A 346 22.79 15.78 -3.38
N GLY A 347 23.24 14.53 -3.23
CA GLY A 347 24.66 14.20 -3.06
C GLY A 347 25.23 14.50 -1.66
N ARG A 348 24.39 14.89 -0.69
CA ARG A 348 24.79 15.16 0.70
C ARG A 348 24.91 13.87 1.50
N LEU A 349 25.78 12.93 1.03
CA LEU A 349 25.86 11.57 1.55
C LEU A 349 26.35 11.49 2.99
N GLU A 350 27.27 12.37 3.40
CA GLU A 350 27.76 12.43 4.77
C GLU A 350 26.63 12.84 5.75
N ASP A 351 25.79 13.79 5.35
CA ASP A 351 24.66 14.24 6.17
C ASP A 351 23.60 13.13 6.28
N ALA A 352 23.34 12.41 5.17
CA ALA A 352 22.46 11.25 5.17
C ALA A 352 22.98 10.14 6.10
N GLN A 353 24.30 9.90 6.12
CA GLN A 353 24.94 8.94 7.00
C GLN A 353 24.85 9.37 8.48
N LYS A 354 25.11 10.65 8.78
CA LYS A 354 24.96 11.19 10.14
C LYS A 354 23.53 11.05 10.63
N LEU A 355 22.55 11.40 9.79
CA LEU A 355 21.13 11.27 10.11
C LEU A 355 20.76 9.83 10.45
N ALA A 356 21.16 8.86 9.62
CA ALA A 356 20.89 7.45 9.85
C ALA A 356 21.56 6.90 11.13
N ALA A 357 22.67 7.49 11.57
CA ALA A 357 23.34 7.12 12.81
C ALA A 357 22.73 7.78 14.08
N THR A 358 22.04 8.91 13.92
CA THR A 358 21.50 9.71 15.04
C THR A 358 19.99 9.59 15.23
N MET A 359 19.27 8.99 14.26
CA MET A 359 17.83 8.77 14.38
C MET A 359 17.49 7.80 15.53
N PRO A 360 16.31 7.93 16.16
CA PRO A 360 15.93 7.11 17.33
C PRO A 360 15.56 5.67 16.99
N PHE A 361 15.73 5.24 15.74
CA PHE A 361 15.40 3.90 15.23
C PHE A 361 16.63 3.22 14.65
N LEU A 362 16.69 1.90 14.73
CA LEU A 362 17.67 1.14 13.97
C LEU A 362 17.29 1.16 12.47
N PRO A 363 18.23 1.48 11.57
CA PRO A 363 17.99 1.48 10.13
C PRO A 363 17.51 0.10 9.66
N ASP A 364 16.34 0.05 9.05
CA ASP A 364 15.80 -1.16 8.44
C ASP A 364 16.46 -1.46 7.07
N ALA A 365 16.12 -2.60 6.47
CA ALA A 365 16.65 -3.00 5.17
C ALA A 365 16.27 -2.04 4.03
N ALA A 366 15.13 -1.33 4.15
CA ALA A 366 14.69 -0.37 3.14
C ALA A 366 15.54 0.91 3.19
N LEU A 367 15.77 1.45 4.38
CA LEU A 367 16.61 2.63 4.57
C LEU A 367 18.06 2.37 4.17
N ARG A 368 18.58 1.17 4.47
CA ARG A 368 19.92 0.75 4.04
C ARG A 368 20.04 0.74 2.53
N ARG A 369 19.05 0.16 1.82
CA ARG A 369 19.02 0.16 0.36
C ARG A 369 18.99 1.58 -0.21
N LEU A 370 18.21 2.48 0.36
CA LEU A 370 18.16 3.89 -0.06
C LEU A 370 19.53 4.57 0.03
N LEU A 371 20.24 4.40 1.14
CA LEU A 371 21.58 4.94 1.33
C LEU A 371 22.60 4.35 0.36
N LEU A 372 22.60 3.03 0.18
CA LEU A 372 23.50 2.35 -0.76
C LEU A 372 23.23 2.77 -2.20
N THR A 373 21.96 2.89 -2.58
CA THR A 373 21.56 3.38 -3.92
C THR A 373 22.03 4.82 -4.14
N SER A 374 21.93 5.68 -3.11
CA SER A 374 22.41 7.06 -3.19
C SER A 374 23.94 7.12 -3.33
N CYS A 375 24.69 6.29 -2.59
CA CYS A 375 26.13 6.15 -2.75
C CYS A 375 26.51 5.68 -4.15
N ALA A 376 25.76 4.72 -4.70
CA ALA A 376 25.96 4.22 -6.05
C ALA A 376 25.75 5.30 -7.11
N THR A 377 24.68 6.09 -6.97
CA THR A 377 24.35 7.19 -7.93
C THR A 377 25.44 8.26 -7.97
N HIS A 378 26.09 8.51 -6.85
CA HIS A 378 27.15 9.54 -6.73
C HIS A 378 28.58 9.00 -6.75
N GLY A 379 28.80 7.68 -7.03
CA GLY A 379 30.12 7.09 -7.17
C GLY A 379 30.96 7.02 -5.88
N SER A 380 30.33 7.12 -4.71
CA SER A 380 31.02 7.22 -3.41
C SER A 380 31.17 5.85 -2.73
N LEU A 381 32.12 5.04 -3.19
CA LEU A 381 32.40 3.69 -2.67
C LEU A 381 32.84 3.67 -1.20
N ASP A 382 33.69 4.63 -0.80
CA ASP A 382 34.25 4.68 0.56
C ASP A 382 33.17 4.91 1.61
N ILE A 383 32.18 5.76 1.30
CA ILE A 383 31.03 6.02 2.17
C ILE A 383 30.14 4.77 2.24
N ALA A 384 29.91 4.09 1.13
CA ALA A 384 29.13 2.86 1.08
C ALA A 384 29.75 1.75 1.95
N HIS A 385 31.06 1.53 1.85
CA HIS A 385 31.78 0.55 2.67
C HIS A 385 31.78 0.90 4.16
N THR A 386 32.05 2.16 4.48
CA THR A 386 32.03 2.63 5.88
C THR A 386 30.67 2.47 6.52
N PHE A 387 29.61 2.79 5.78
CA PHE A 387 28.24 2.66 6.23
C PHE A 387 27.83 1.19 6.45
N ASN A 388 28.16 0.33 5.47
CA ASN A 388 27.86 -1.11 5.56
C ASN A 388 28.56 -1.76 6.76
N ASN A 389 29.83 -1.42 7.01
CA ASN A 389 30.57 -1.95 8.15
C ASN A 389 30.00 -1.48 9.51
N LYS A 390 29.59 -0.21 9.62
CA LYS A 390 28.90 0.30 10.82
C LYS A 390 27.57 -0.39 11.07
N LEU A 391 26.79 -0.65 10.02
CA LEU A 391 25.49 -1.36 10.15
C LEU A 391 25.66 -2.83 10.50
N LYS A 392 26.67 -3.54 9.95
CA LYS A 392 27.00 -4.90 10.36
C LYS A 392 27.40 -5.00 11.82
N ALA A 393 28.10 -3.99 12.34
CA ALA A 393 28.46 -3.93 13.76
C ALA A 393 27.23 -3.75 14.66
N LEU A 394 26.17 -3.05 14.19
CA LEU A 394 24.93 -2.81 14.94
C LEU A 394 23.97 -4.00 14.88
N ASN A 395 24.00 -4.80 13.80
CA ASN A 395 23.13 -5.96 13.64
C ASN A 395 23.87 -7.13 12.94
N PRO A 396 24.64 -7.93 13.69
CA PRO A 396 25.48 -8.99 13.15
C PRO A 396 24.73 -10.14 12.45
N TYR A 397 23.42 -10.27 12.71
CA TYR A 397 22.57 -11.37 12.22
C TYR A 397 21.78 -11.02 10.95
N ASP A 398 21.97 -9.83 10.38
CA ASP A 398 21.26 -9.42 9.18
C ASP A 398 22.05 -9.80 7.92
N GLU A 399 21.74 -10.96 7.36
CA GLU A 399 22.41 -11.52 6.15
C GLU A 399 22.01 -10.77 4.86
N THR A 400 21.17 -9.76 4.90
CA THR A 400 20.55 -9.17 3.71
C THR A 400 21.45 -8.27 2.87
N VAL A 401 22.68 -7.95 3.29
CA VAL A 401 23.63 -7.16 2.51
C VAL A 401 25.06 -7.66 2.72
N ASN A 402 25.45 -8.65 1.97
CA ASN A 402 26.87 -8.93 1.75
C ASN A 402 27.36 -8.10 0.55
N ILE A 403 27.96 -6.95 0.83
CA ILE A 403 28.83 -6.32 -0.17
C ILE A 403 30.13 -7.12 -0.11
N GLY A 404 30.34 -8.00 -1.08
CA GLY A 404 31.60 -8.71 -1.26
C GLY A 404 32.76 -7.73 -1.33
N SER A 405 33.94 -8.16 -0.90
CA SER A 405 35.19 -7.40 -1.04
C SER A 405 35.45 -7.16 -2.54
N CYS A 406 35.03 -5.99 -3.03
CA CYS A 406 35.28 -5.60 -4.41
C CYS A 406 36.67 -5.02 -4.53
N ASP A 407 37.49 -5.62 -5.38
CA ASP A 407 38.72 -5.01 -5.90
C ASP A 407 38.38 -3.73 -6.66
N LYS A 408 39.27 -2.73 -6.54
CA LYS A 408 39.12 -1.33 -6.99
C LYS A 408 38.81 -1.09 -8.48
N SER A 409 38.52 -2.13 -9.26
CA SER A 409 38.33 -2.07 -10.71
C SER A 409 36.97 -2.59 -11.23
N ALA A 410 36.06 -3.04 -10.37
CA ALA A 410 34.75 -3.53 -10.78
C ALA A 410 33.66 -2.48 -10.53
N ASP A 411 32.89 -2.23 -11.55
CA ASP A 411 31.74 -1.31 -11.58
C ASP A 411 30.80 -1.55 -10.38
N MET A 412 30.33 -0.48 -9.73
CA MET A 412 29.49 -0.56 -8.53
C MET A 412 28.16 -1.26 -8.77
N SER A 413 27.72 -1.39 -10.02
CA SER A 413 26.55 -2.18 -10.40
C SER A 413 26.77 -3.69 -10.22
N THR A 414 28.03 -4.16 -10.35
CA THR A 414 28.42 -5.57 -10.13
C THR A 414 28.66 -5.89 -8.65
N ALA A 415 29.09 -4.94 -7.84
CA ALA A 415 29.32 -5.13 -6.39
C ALA A 415 28.03 -5.34 -5.57
N LEU A 416 26.88 -4.92 -6.09
CA LEU A 416 25.55 -5.21 -5.53
C LEU A 416 25.06 -6.63 -5.85
N VAL A 417 25.79 -7.42 -6.64
CA VAL A 417 25.32 -8.65 -7.28
C VAL A 417 25.90 -9.92 -6.64
N ASP A 418 26.77 -9.84 -5.64
CA ASP A 418 27.28 -11.07 -5.05
C ASP A 418 26.28 -11.72 -4.09
N GLY A 419 25.45 -12.57 -4.67
CA GLY A 419 24.92 -13.81 -4.09
C GLY A 419 23.58 -13.80 -3.40
N THR A 420 22.94 -12.66 -3.02
CA THR A 420 21.69 -12.72 -2.24
C THR A 420 20.58 -11.75 -2.64
N VAL A 421 20.84 -10.77 -3.47
CA VAL A 421 19.77 -9.90 -4.01
C VAL A 421 19.41 -10.38 -5.42
N LYS A 422 18.31 -11.10 -5.57
CA LYS A 422 17.74 -11.40 -6.89
C LYS A 422 17.58 -10.07 -7.65
N LYS A 423 18.33 -9.91 -8.75
CA LYS A 423 18.21 -8.76 -9.67
C LYS A 423 16.74 -8.64 -10.07
N ILE A 424 16.05 -7.59 -9.61
CA ILE A 424 14.67 -7.36 -10.00
C ILE A 424 14.69 -6.90 -11.45
N ALA A 425 14.17 -7.73 -12.36
CA ALA A 425 14.06 -7.37 -13.77
C ALA A 425 13.27 -6.08 -13.94
N GLY A 426 13.78 -5.16 -14.74
CA GLY A 426 13.07 -3.95 -15.13
C GLY A 426 11.81 -4.31 -15.92
N LYS A 427 10.65 -3.89 -15.42
CA LYS A 427 9.34 -4.11 -16.05
C LYS A 427 8.69 -2.77 -16.34
N SER A 428 8.15 -2.64 -17.55
CA SER A 428 7.31 -1.51 -17.90
C SER A 428 6.01 -2.01 -18.51
N TRP A 429 4.90 -1.30 -18.28
CA TRP A 429 3.62 -1.72 -18.81
C TRP A 429 2.76 -0.55 -19.28
N VAL A 430 1.90 -0.87 -20.22
CA VAL A 430 0.91 0.04 -20.81
C VAL A 430 -0.45 -0.63 -20.78
N GLU A 431 -1.48 0.11 -20.44
CA GLU A 431 -2.86 -0.33 -20.55
C GLU A 431 -3.42 0.03 -21.92
N HIS A 432 -3.95 -0.97 -22.62
CA HIS A 432 -4.63 -0.79 -23.90
C HIS A 432 -5.88 -1.68 -23.99
N ARG A 433 -7.05 -1.09 -24.26
CA ARG A 433 -8.36 -1.77 -24.36
C ARG A 433 -8.67 -2.68 -23.15
N GLY A 434 -8.41 -2.18 -21.94
CA GLY A 434 -8.65 -2.92 -20.70
C GLY A 434 -7.69 -4.07 -20.41
N LYS A 435 -6.63 -4.23 -21.23
CA LYS A 435 -5.57 -5.21 -21.02
C LYS A 435 -4.26 -4.53 -20.71
N THR A 436 -3.53 -5.07 -19.72
CA THR A 436 -2.20 -4.62 -19.36
C THR A 436 -1.15 -5.39 -20.15
N HIS A 437 -0.37 -4.69 -20.97
CA HIS A 437 0.75 -5.24 -21.73
C HIS A 437 2.05 -4.95 -20.99
N VAL A 438 2.77 -6.00 -20.61
CA VAL A 438 4.00 -5.94 -19.81
C VAL A 438 5.21 -6.21 -20.69
N PHE A 439 6.25 -5.41 -20.55
CA PHE A 439 7.53 -5.52 -21.25
C PHE A 439 8.64 -5.66 -20.23
N LEU A 440 9.58 -6.57 -20.50
CA LEU A 440 10.80 -6.77 -19.72
C LEU A 440 11.99 -6.13 -20.45
N ASP A 441 13.05 -5.78 -19.72
CA ASP A 441 14.28 -5.34 -20.34
C ASP A 441 14.84 -6.48 -21.19
N GLY A 442 15.07 -6.25 -22.51
CA GLY A 442 15.54 -7.26 -23.46
C GLY A 442 14.51 -8.31 -23.88
N ASP A 443 13.23 -8.13 -23.58
CA ASP A 443 12.18 -9.10 -23.89
C ASP A 443 11.89 -9.20 -25.39
N GLN A 444 11.92 -10.43 -25.89
CA GLN A 444 11.59 -10.78 -27.29
C GLN A 444 10.32 -11.62 -27.41
N SER A 445 9.58 -11.82 -26.34
CA SER A 445 8.48 -12.80 -26.26
C SER A 445 7.09 -12.25 -26.59
N HIS A 446 6.91 -10.94 -26.76
CA HIS A 446 5.59 -10.33 -27.01
C HIS A 446 5.06 -10.65 -28.42
N GLN A 447 3.75 -10.93 -28.55
CA GLN A 447 3.11 -11.33 -29.81
C GLN A 447 3.26 -10.33 -30.99
N ILE A 448 3.56 -9.05 -30.71
CA ILE A 448 3.71 -7.98 -31.71
C ILE A 448 5.17 -7.48 -31.76
N ASN A 449 6.12 -8.35 -31.43
CA ASN A 449 7.50 -7.98 -31.16
C ASN A 449 8.20 -7.30 -32.35
N ASN A 450 8.06 -7.85 -33.56
CA ASN A 450 8.74 -7.31 -34.75
C ASN A 450 8.29 -5.87 -35.07
N GLU A 451 6.98 -5.56 -34.95
CA GLU A 451 6.43 -4.22 -35.21
C GLU A 451 6.87 -3.22 -34.12
N VAL A 452 6.91 -3.67 -32.86
CA VAL A 452 7.36 -2.86 -31.72
C VAL A 452 8.83 -2.50 -31.86
N HIS A 453 9.69 -3.47 -32.21
CA HIS A 453 11.12 -3.23 -32.41
C HIS A 453 11.38 -2.34 -33.64
N LYS A 454 10.66 -2.55 -34.74
CA LYS A 454 10.74 -1.68 -35.92
C LYS A 454 10.36 -0.24 -35.58
N MET A 455 9.25 -0.06 -34.89
CA MET A 455 8.82 1.26 -34.43
C MET A 455 9.84 1.91 -33.50
N LEU A 456 10.44 1.12 -32.59
CA LEU A 456 11.47 1.64 -31.70
C LEU A 456 12.70 2.13 -32.47
N ALA A 457 13.15 1.35 -33.46
CA ALA A 457 14.26 1.77 -34.33
C ALA A 457 13.95 3.05 -35.09
N GLU A 458 12.72 3.20 -35.63
CA GLU A 458 12.26 4.43 -36.28
C GLU A 458 12.22 5.62 -35.32
N LEU A 459 11.77 5.43 -34.08
CA LEU A 459 11.73 6.49 -33.06
C LEU A 459 13.15 6.88 -32.61
N ILE A 460 14.06 5.92 -32.45
CA ILE A 460 15.46 6.20 -32.10
C ILE A 460 16.13 7.01 -33.21
N ALA A 461 16.01 6.60 -34.48
CA ALA A 461 16.56 7.34 -35.60
C ALA A 461 16.08 8.79 -35.64
N LYS A 462 14.79 9.04 -35.38
CA LYS A 462 14.23 10.40 -35.33
C LYS A 462 14.78 11.23 -34.17
N ILE A 463 15.01 10.67 -32.99
CA ILE A 463 15.59 11.44 -31.87
C ILE A 463 17.09 11.65 -32.03
N GLU A 464 17.79 10.79 -32.77
CA GLU A 464 19.21 10.98 -33.15
C GLU A 464 19.38 12.22 -34.05
N GLU A 465 18.43 12.47 -34.97
CA GLU A 465 18.37 13.71 -35.76
C GLU A 465 18.25 14.98 -34.89
N HIS A 466 17.70 14.81 -33.67
CA HIS A 466 17.53 15.89 -32.68
C HIS A 466 18.66 15.93 -31.63
N GLY A 467 19.78 15.24 -31.87
CA GLY A 467 20.98 15.30 -31.03
C GLY A 467 21.03 14.26 -29.93
N TYR A 468 20.21 13.22 -29.99
CA TYR A 468 20.35 12.07 -29.09
C TYR A 468 21.58 11.23 -29.50
N GLY A 469 22.59 11.21 -28.66
CA GLY A 469 23.78 10.37 -28.87
C GLY A 469 23.61 9.01 -28.18
N ALA A 470 23.20 7.99 -28.89
CA ALA A 470 23.08 6.61 -28.36
C ALA A 470 24.42 6.02 -27.85
N ALA A 471 25.54 6.72 -28.11
CA ALA A 471 26.89 6.25 -27.81
C ALA A 471 27.34 6.41 -26.36
N LEU A 472 26.55 6.93 -25.45
CA LEU A 472 27.02 7.29 -24.10
C LEU A 472 26.69 6.33 -22.98
N HIS A 473 25.96 5.25 -23.18
CA HIS A 473 25.59 4.33 -22.09
C HIS A 473 25.56 2.85 -22.48
N ILE A 474 26.60 2.37 -23.12
CA ILE A 474 27.06 1.01 -22.86
C ILE A 474 27.90 1.12 -21.59
N ASN A 475 27.28 1.12 -20.43
CA ASN A 475 28.00 0.87 -19.19
C ASN A 475 28.37 -0.61 -19.19
N SER A 476 29.57 -0.84 -19.60
CA SER A 476 30.61 -1.73 -19.05
C SER A 476 30.11 -2.57 -17.87
N GLY A 477 29.50 -3.69 -18.16
CA GLY A 477 29.14 -4.68 -17.16
C GLY A 477 28.58 -5.99 -17.72
N ASP A 478 28.19 -6.03 -18.99
CA ASP A 478 27.69 -7.26 -19.62
C ASP A 478 28.31 -7.45 -21.03
N ILE A 479 29.67 -7.45 -21.12
CA ILE A 479 30.37 -8.00 -22.27
C ILE A 479 31.11 -9.25 -21.79
N GLU A 480 30.39 -10.36 -21.66
CA GLU A 480 30.97 -11.66 -21.89
C GLU A 480 30.63 -12.09 -23.32
N GLU A 481 31.68 -12.12 -24.09
CA GLU A 481 31.93 -12.82 -25.33
C GLU A 481 30.84 -13.76 -25.87
N THR A 482 29.87 -13.22 -26.60
CA THR A 482 29.27 -13.90 -27.74
C THR A 482 29.09 -12.89 -28.86
N GLY A 483 29.96 -13.01 -29.86
CA GLY A 483 30.05 -12.10 -31.00
C GLY A 483 28.83 -12.13 -31.91
N THR A 484 27.87 -11.31 -31.58
CA THR A 484 26.88 -10.79 -32.54
C THR A 484 26.43 -9.41 -32.05
N ASN A 485 26.69 -8.39 -32.84
CA ASN A 485 26.42 -6.96 -32.63
C ASN A 485 24.91 -6.61 -32.69
N GLU A 486 24.00 -7.50 -32.31
CA GLU A 486 22.52 -7.29 -32.42
C GLU A 486 21.79 -7.18 -31.08
N GLY A 487 22.49 -7.02 -29.96
CA GLY A 487 21.91 -7.06 -28.61
C GLY A 487 22.09 -5.79 -27.79
N ALA A 488 22.04 -4.58 -28.37
CA ALA A 488 21.88 -3.36 -27.56
C ALA A 488 20.52 -3.42 -26.87
N GLY A 489 20.51 -3.90 -25.61
CA GLY A 489 19.31 -4.23 -24.85
C GLY A 489 18.35 -3.05 -24.74
N TYR A 490 17.24 -3.13 -25.45
CA TYR A 490 16.19 -2.12 -25.35
C TYR A 490 15.57 -2.16 -23.97
N HIS A 491 15.60 -1.03 -23.28
CA HIS A 491 14.91 -0.90 -22.00
C HIS A 491 13.41 -1.10 -22.14
N SER A 492 12.80 -1.83 -21.22
CA SER A 492 11.36 -2.12 -21.19
C SER A 492 10.48 -0.89 -21.38
N LEU A 493 10.95 0.27 -20.90
CA LEU A 493 10.25 1.55 -21.01
C LEU A 493 10.14 2.03 -22.47
N LYS A 494 11.20 1.88 -23.26
CA LYS A 494 11.23 2.22 -24.70
C LYS A 494 10.34 1.26 -25.51
N LEU A 495 10.37 -0.04 -25.17
CA LEU A 495 9.48 -1.06 -25.77
C LEU A 495 7.99 -0.73 -25.49
N ALA A 496 7.66 -0.38 -24.25
CA ALA A 496 6.31 -0.01 -23.85
C ALA A 496 5.79 1.23 -24.62
N LEU A 497 6.66 2.23 -24.85
CA LEU A 497 6.32 3.39 -25.66
C LEU A 497 6.03 3.01 -27.13
N SER A 498 6.92 2.22 -27.71
CA SER A 498 6.76 1.78 -29.12
C SER A 498 5.49 0.97 -29.31
N PHE A 499 5.16 0.08 -28.36
CA PHE A 499 3.89 -0.64 -28.35
C PHE A 499 2.69 0.33 -28.28
N ALA A 500 2.74 1.33 -27.40
CA ALA A 500 1.65 2.31 -27.28
C ALA A 500 1.41 3.06 -28.59
N VAL A 501 2.46 3.32 -29.37
CA VAL A 501 2.36 3.95 -30.68
C VAL A 501 1.79 3.00 -31.74
N VAL A 502 2.32 1.76 -31.83
CA VAL A 502 1.91 0.76 -32.82
C VAL A 502 0.47 0.29 -32.58
N SER A 503 0.12 -0.04 -31.34
CA SER A 503 -1.20 -0.57 -31.00
C SER A 503 -2.35 0.42 -31.17
N GLY A 504 -2.05 1.70 -31.42
CA GLY A 504 -3.04 2.75 -31.46
C GLY A 504 -3.57 3.14 -30.07
N ALA A 505 -2.94 2.69 -28.99
CA ALA A 505 -3.21 3.18 -27.64
C ALA A 505 -3.05 4.70 -27.58
N ALA A 506 -2.25 5.22 -28.51
CA ALA A 506 -1.99 6.62 -28.73
C ALA A 506 -2.92 7.31 -29.77
N ARG A 507 -3.96 6.68 -30.28
CA ARG A 507 -4.92 7.32 -31.21
C ARG A 507 -6.20 7.76 -30.47
N PRO A 508 -6.82 8.91 -30.78
CA PRO A 508 -6.52 9.91 -31.83
C PRO A 508 -5.33 10.84 -31.47
N PRO A 509 -4.89 11.71 -32.40
CA PRO A 509 -3.86 12.72 -32.13
C PRO A 509 -4.20 13.53 -30.87
N GLY A 510 -3.19 13.79 -30.02
CA GLY A 510 -3.37 14.46 -28.73
C GLY A 510 -3.69 13.57 -27.54
N LYS A 511 -3.93 12.26 -27.73
CA LYS A 511 -4.13 11.36 -26.60
C LYS A 511 -2.82 11.15 -25.84
N LEU A 512 -2.88 11.37 -24.54
CA LEU A 512 -1.80 11.17 -23.60
C LEU A 512 -1.35 9.70 -23.56
N ILE A 513 -0.04 9.47 -23.60
CA ILE A 513 0.56 8.14 -23.42
C ILE A 513 0.95 7.96 -21.96
N ARG A 514 0.48 6.89 -21.31
CA ARG A 514 0.86 6.52 -19.93
C ARG A 514 1.62 5.24 -19.92
N ILE A 515 2.79 5.26 -19.28
CA ILE A 515 3.65 4.10 -19.12
C ILE A 515 4.04 3.97 -17.65
N MET A 516 4.02 2.75 -17.15
CA MET A 516 4.38 2.43 -15.78
C MET A 516 5.68 1.65 -15.75
N LYS A 517 6.51 1.86 -14.73
CA LYS A 517 7.78 1.16 -14.52
C LYS A 517 7.92 0.75 -13.06
N ASN A 518 8.39 -0.48 -12.83
CA ASN A 518 8.63 -1.03 -11.49
C ASN A 518 9.94 -0.58 -10.85
N LEU A 519 10.80 0.07 -11.59
CA LEU A 519 12.10 0.62 -11.15
C LEU A 519 12.16 2.11 -11.47
N ARG A 520 13.10 2.81 -10.83
CA ARG A 520 13.39 4.21 -11.15
C ARG A 520 13.77 4.36 -12.63
N ILE A 521 13.36 5.45 -13.26
CA ILE A 521 13.76 5.76 -14.63
C ILE A 521 15.27 6.02 -14.69
N CYS A 522 15.98 5.43 -15.64
CA CYS A 522 17.42 5.69 -15.83
C CYS A 522 17.65 6.97 -16.65
N LYS A 523 18.85 7.51 -16.59
CA LYS A 523 19.23 8.76 -17.28
C LYS A 523 18.99 8.67 -18.79
N ASP A 524 19.35 7.57 -19.42
CA ASP A 524 19.16 7.34 -20.84
C ASP A 524 17.67 7.36 -21.23
N CYS A 525 16.81 6.64 -20.50
CA CYS A 525 15.36 6.69 -20.73
C CYS A 525 14.80 8.10 -20.48
N HIS A 526 15.25 8.78 -19.43
CA HIS A 526 14.73 10.10 -19.09
C HIS A 526 15.04 11.12 -20.20
N GLU A 527 16.27 11.15 -20.70
CA GLU A 527 16.66 12.04 -21.81
C GLU A 527 15.98 11.64 -23.12
N SER A 528 15.91 10.35 -23.45
CA SER A 528 15.24 9.90 -24.66
C SER A 528 13.75 10.26 -24.66
N PHE A 529 13.06 10.20 -23.49
CA PHE A 529 11.64 10.53 -23.39
C PHE A 529 11.34 12.02 -23.55
N LYS A 530 12.28 12.91 -23.18
CA LYS A 530 12.17 14.35 -23.52
C LYS A 530 12.13 14.55 -25.02
N LEU A 531 12.91 13.80 -25.79
CA LEU A 531 12.93 13.90 -27.24
C LEU A 531 11.76 13.15 -27.89
N PHE A 532 11.38 11.98 -27.37
CA PHE A 532 10.21 11.26 -27.88
C PHE A 532 8.93 12.08 -27.78
N CYS A 533 8.71 12.86 -26.71
CA CYS A 533 7.52 13.69 -26.61
C CYS A 533 7.48 14.81 -27.67
N MET A 534 8.64 15.29 -28.12
CA MET A 534 8.75 16.27 -29.23
C MET A 534 8.48 15.62 -30.58
N VAL A 535 9.17 14.49 -30.86
CA VAL A 535 9.05 13.77 -32.16
C VAL A 535 7.63 13.23 -32.36
N LEU A 536 6.98 12.80 -31.31
CA LEU A 536 5.60 12.30 -31.38
C LEU A 536 4.56 13.39 -31.29
N ASP A 537 4.95 14.62 -30.95
CA ASP A 537 4.06 15.75 -30.62
C ASP A 537 2.96 15.33 -29.64
N ARG A 538 3.40 14.70 -28.52
CA ARG A 538 2.50 14.12 -27.52
C ARG A 538 3.02 14.28 -26.11
N GLU A 539 2.08 14.41 -25.21
CA GLU A 539 2.35 14.30 -23.79
C GLU A 539 2.56 12.84 -23.43
N ILE A 540 3.68 12.56 -22.75
CA ILE A 540 4.01 11.23 -22.23
C ILE A 540 4.13 11.33 -20.71
N ILE A 541 3.38 10.51 -20.00
CA ILE A 541 3.52 10.35 -18.55
C ILE A 541 4.17 9.00 -18.28
N VAL A 542 5.30 9.03 -17.60
CA VAL A 542 5.94 7.84 -17.04
C VAL A 542 5.82 7.90 -15.54
N ARG A 543 5.26 6.85 -14.94
CA ARG A 543 5.35 6.65 -13.50
C ARG A 543 6.40 5.62 -13.19
N ASP A 544 7.35 6.00 -12.38
CA ASP A 544 8.30 5.07 -11.76
C ASP A 544 7.95 4.79 -10.29
N VAL A 545 8.82 4.10 -9.56
CA VAL A 545 8.58 3.75 -8.13
C VAL A 545 8.40 4.99 -7.25
N ASN A 546 9.07 6.10 -7.59
CA ASN A 546 9.16 7.26 -6.72
C ASN A 546 8.15 8.36 -7.08
N LYS A 547 8.01 8.67 -8.39
CA LYS A 547 7.25 9.84 -8.84
C LYS A 547 6.73 9.70 -10.27
N TYR A 548 5.98 10.73 -10.69
CA TYR A 548 5.54 10.91 -12.06
C TYR A 548 6.50 11.82 -12.82
N HIS A 549 6.84 11.40 -14.03
CA HIS A 549 7.57 12.17 -15.02
C HIS A 549 6.60 12.54 -16.15
N ARG A 550 6.23 13.79 -16.23
CA ARG A 550 5.40 14.32 -17.31
C ARG A 550 6.29 14.98 -18.34
N PHE A 551 6.42 14.35 -19.51
CA PHE A 551 7.21 14.84 -20.62
C PHE A 551 6.32 15.60 -21.59
N LEU A 552 6.64 16.87 -21.79
CA LEU A 552 5.90 17.76 -22.69
C LEU A 552 6.86 18.81 -23.25
N TYR A 553 6.83 19.03 -24.57
CA TYR A 553 7.67 20.03 -25.27
C TYR A 553 9.16 19.91 -24.92
N GLY A 554 9.71 18.71 -24.86
CA GLY A 554 11.12 18.49 -24.57
C GLY A 554 11.54 18.67 -23.11
N ARG A 555 10.58 18.87 -22.20
CA ARG A 555 10.84 19.06 -20.76
C ARG A 555 10.17 17.98 -19.92
N CYS A 556 10.74 17.73 -18.76
CA CYS A 556 10.12 16.87 -17.76
C CYS A 556 9.66 17.69 -16.55
N SER A 557 8.49 17.34 -15.97
CA SER A 557 7.96 17.97 -14.76
C SER A 557 8.85 17.85 -13.53
N CYS A 558 9.79 16.88 -13.53
CA CYS A 558 10.71 16.68 -12.40
C CYS A 558 11.84 17.71 -12.33
N GLY A 559 12.00 18.58 -13.37
CA GLY A 559 13.08 19.57 -13.42
C GLY A 559 14.48 18.95 -13.39
N ASP A 560 14.63 17.71 -13.91
CA ASP A 560 15.84 16.89 -13.90
C ASP A 560 16.33 16.46 -12.49
N ASN A 561 15.49 16.63 -11.48
CA ASN A 561 15.67 16.12 -10.12
C ASN A 561 15.04 14.72 -10.00
N TRP A 562 15.75 13.68 -10.40
CA TRP A 562 15.21 12.31 -10.45
C TRP A 562 16.23 11.26 -9.98
#